data_02b8da7f60dee0e84def7f8bb481eae7
#
_entry.id   02b8da7f60dee0e84def7f8bb481eae7
#
_cell.length_a   1.000
_cell.length_b   1.000
_cell.length_c   1.000
_cell.angle_alpha   90.00
_cell.angle_beta   90.00
_cell.angle_gamma   90.00
#
_symmetry.space_group_name_H-M   'P 1'
#
loop_
_entity.id
_entity.type
_entity.pdbx_description
1 polymer ?
#
loop_
_entity_poly.entity_id
_entity_poly.type
_entity_poly.pdbx_seq_one_letter_code
_entity_poly.pdbx_strand_id
1 'polypeptide(L)'
;MPLVPLLPLFHRFNREYFNGALAIGSQPLLSVRWSDGRLRKTAGFYRRGLRVDGRNSCEIVLSRPLLELLPQTATESTLCHEMIHAWIDLVLQVKESHGPNFHARMAAINAAQNQFQVSVRHQFPVPKTPPRWWAVCPRCGLRSPYQRRVHRAACRQCCDRHYGGSWHASCVFVYEPASPEA
;
A
#
# COMPACT_ATOMS: atom_id res chain seq x y z
N MET A 1 15.37 -0.20 15.76
CA MET A 1 15.13 -1.63 16.07
C MET A 1 15.52 -2.47 14.87
N PRO A 2 16.03 -3.70 15.03
CA PRO A 2 16.26 -4.59 13.88
C PRO A 2 14.93 -4.92 13.19
N LEU A 3 14.97 -5.04 11.86
CA LEU A 3 13.80 -5.45 11.09
C LEU A 3 13.33 -6.85 11.48
N VAL A 4 12.02 -7.05 11.58
CA VAL A 4 11.42 -8.37 11.83
C VAL A 4 11.81 -9.31 10.69
N PRO A 5 12.36 -10.51 10.97
CA PRO A 5 12.69 -11.50 9.94
C PRO A 5 11.39 -12.09 9.36
N LEU A 6 11.07 -11.70 8.11
CA LEU A 6 9.76 -12.05 7.49
C LEU A 6 9.62 -13.53 7.21
N LEU A 7 10.68 -14.23 6.83
CA LEU A 7 10.59 -15.63 6.42
C LEU A 7 10.21 -16.57 7.59
N PRO A 8 10.86 -16.49 8.78
CA PRO A 8 10.41 -17.24 9.95
C PRO A 8 8.98 -16.92 10.36
N LEU A 9 8.59 -15.64 10.29
CA LEU A 9 7.24 -15.19 10.60
C LEU A 9 6.21 -15.76 9.62
N PHE A 10 6.52 -15.73 8.32
CA PHE A 10 5.70 -16.35 7.27
C PHE A 10 5.50 -17.86 7.52
N HIS A 11 6.56 -18.60 7.80
CA HIS A 11 6.47 -20.05 8.06
C HIS A 11 5.63 -20.36 9.29
N ARG A 12 5.75 -19.55 10.36
CA ARG A 12 4.89 -19.67 11.55
C ARG A 12 3.43 -19.48 11.16
N PHE A 13 3.07 -18.36 10.53
CA PHE A 13 1.70 -18.06 10.14
C PHE A 13 1.13 -19.03 9.11
N ASN A 14 1.96 -19.51 8.19
CA ASN A 14 1.53 -20.52 7.24
C ASN A 14 1.06 -21.81 7.92
N ARG A 15 1.78 -22.26 8.95
CA ARG A 15 1.35 -23.43 9.75
C ARG A 15 0.12 -23.13 10.58
N GLU A 16 0.10 -21.99 11.27
CA GLU A 16 -0.96 -21.65 12.21
C GLU A 16 -2.30 -21.33 11.54
N TYR A 17 -2.26 -20.59 10.43
CA TYR A 17 -3.48 -20.04 9.82
C TYR A 17 -3.79 -20.54 8.42
N PHE A 18 -2.88 -21.22 7.74
CA PHE A 18 -3.06 -21.67 6.37
C PHE A 18 -2.77 -23.16 6.18
N ASN A 19 -2.64 -23.92 7.27
CA ASN A 19 -2.38 -25.37 7.26
C ASN A 19 -1.15 -25.77 6.41
N GLY A 20 -0.13 -24.90 6.34
CA GLY A 20 1.05 -25.12 5.52
C GLY A 20 0.84 -25.02 4.01
N ALA A 21 -0.32 -24.55 3.56
CA ALA A 21 -0.70 -24.59 2.14
C ALA A 21 0.08 -23.62 1.25
N LEU A 22 0.76 -22.60 1.82
CA LEU A 22 1.58 -21.64 1.10
C LEU A 22 3.04 -22.11 1.05
N ALA A 23 3.49 -22.64 -0.09
CA ALA A 23 4.84 -23.14 -0.25
C ALA A 23 5.77 -22.09 -0.87
N ILE A 24 6.86 -21.76 -0.18
CA ILE A 24 7.95 -20.95 -0.73
C ILE A 24 8.87 -21.85 -1.55
N GLY A 25 9.27 -21.38 -2.75
CA GLY A 25 10.20 -22.11 -3.60
C GLY A 25 9.58 -23.15 -4.54
N SER A 26 8.27 -23.47 -4.40
CA SER A 26 7.53 -24.30 -5.36
C SER A 26 6.94 -23.47 -6.51
N GLN A 27 6.43 -24.12 -7.57
CA GLN A 27 5.77 -23.42 -8.68
C GLN A 27 4.27 -23.16 -8.36
N PRO A 28 3.78 -21.90 -8.52
CA PRO A 28 4.52 -20.67 -8.80
C PRO A 28 5.44 -20.27 -7.63
N LEU A 29 6.60 -19.71 -7.94
CA LEU A 29 7.59 -19.35 -6.93
C LEU A 29 7.09 -18.21 -6.05
N LEU A 30 6.69 -18.52 -4.81
CA LEU A 30 6.31 -17.51 -3.83
C LEU A 30 7.54 -17.02 -3.07
N SER A 31 7.68 -15.71 -2.92
CA SER A 31 8.71 -15.07 -2.12
C SER A 31 8.14 -14.03 -1.17
N VAL A 32 8.83 -13.78 -0.06
CA VAL A 32 8.45 -12.78 0.95
C VAL A 32 9.65 -11.90 1.26
N ARG A 33 9.49 -10.59 1.17
CA ARG A 33 10.62 -9.66 1.39
C ARG A 33 10.17 -8.28 1.85
N TRP A 34 11.10 -7.53 2.40
CA TRP A 34 10.96 -6.10 2.60
C TRP A 34 11.14 -5.33 1.28
N SER A 35 10.48 -4.19 1.17
CA SER A 35 10.67 -3.27 0.04
C SER A 35 12.05 -2.59 0.08
N ASP A 36 12.49 -2.09 -1.07
CA ASP A 36 13.73 -1.31 -1.25
C ASP A 36 13.64 0.15 -0.74
N GLY A 37 12.61 0.49 0.03
CA GLY A 37 12.38 1.85 0.55
C GLY A 37 11.51 2.74 -0.33
N ARG A 38 11.09 2.30 -1.52
CA ARG A 38 10.22 3.08 -2.43
C ARG A 38 8.73 2.91 -2.12
N LEU A 39 8.34 1.82 -1.49
CA LEU A 39 6.96 1.55 -1.09
C LEU A 39 6.60 2.39 0.13
N ARG A 40 5.95 3.55 -0.07
CA ARG A 40 5.67 4.52 0.99
C ARG A 40 4.19 4.85 1.20
N LYS A 41 3.29 4.34 0.34
CA LYS A 41 1.86 4.65 0.38
C LYS A 41 0.97 3.50 0.81
N THR A 42 1.49 2.28 0.75
CA THR A 42 0.80 1.07 1.20
C THR A 42 1.73 0.25 2.09
N ALA A 43 1.17 -0.42 3.08
CA ALA A 43 1.93 -1.21 4.05
C ALA A 43 2.52 -2.48 3.45
N GLY A 44 1.85 -3.06 2.46
CA GLY A 44 2.30 -4.23 1.74
C GLY A 44 1.51 -4.43 0.45
N PHE A 45 1.90 -5.44 -0.31
CA PHE A 45 1.11 -5.97 -1.41
C PHE A 45 1.51 -7.42 -1.71
N TYR A 46 0.54 -8.19 -2.16
CA TYR A 46 0.73 -9.44 -2.89
C TYR A 46 0.60 -9.18 -4.39
N ARG A 47 1.48 -9.76 -5.20
CA ARG A 47 1.33 -9.74 -6.65
C ARG A 47 1.80 -11.04 -7.30
N ARG A 48 1.14 -11.41 -8.40
CA ARG A 48 1.57 -12.42 -9.34
C ARG A 48 2.25 -11.75 -10.53
N GLY A 49 3.34 -12.32 -11.02
CA GLY A 49 4.09 -11.82 -12.16
C GLY A 49 4.79 -12.93 -12.92
N LEU A 50 5.43 -12.56 -14.00
CA LEU A 50 6.33 -13.44 -14.76
C LEU A 50 7.78 -13.03 -14.48
N ARG A 51 8.64 -13.98 -14.25
CA ARG A 51 10.09 -13.77 -14.21
C ARG A 51 10.64 -13.59 -15.62
N VAL A 52 11.87 -13.10 -15.72
CA VAL A 52 12.58 -12.98 -17.00
C VAL A 52 12.73 -14.33 -17.72
N ASP A 53 12.77 -15.44 -16.95
CA ASP A 53 12.82 -16.80 -17.47
C ASP A 53 11.43 -17.36 -17.89
N GLY A 54 10.39 -16.53 -17.90
CA GLY A 54 9.02 -16.90 -18.28
C GLY A 54 8.26 -17.71 -17.21
N ARG A 55 8.87 -17.98 -16.04
CA ARG A 55 8.20 -18.72 -14.97
C ARG A 55 7.28 -17.81 -14.17
N ASN A 56 6.14 -18.34 -13.75
CA ASN A 56 5.26 -17.63 -12.82
C ASN A 56 5.96 -17.40 -11.49
N SER A 57 5.91 -16.16 -11.01
CA SER A 57 6.40 -15.81 -9.69
C SER A 57 5.35 -15.03 -8.93
N CYS A 58 5.29 -15.24 -7.64
CA CYS A 58 4.43 -14.51 -6.73
C CYS A 58 5.29 -13.90 -5.63
N GLU A 59 4.97 -12.69 -5.22
CA GLU A 59 5.70 -12.07 -4.13
C GLU A 59 4.76 -11.35 -3.16
N ILE A 60 5.10 -11.46 -1.89
CA ILE A 60 4.60 -10.61 -0.82
C ILE A 60 5.70 -9.62 -0.48
N VAL A 61 5.39 -8.33 -0.59
CA VAL A 61 6.33 -7.25 -0.30
C VAL A 61 5.75 -6.37 0.79
N LEU A 62 6.48 -6.21 1.90
CA LEU A 62 6.11 -5.31 2.98
C LEU A 62 6.88 -4.00 2.90
N SER A 63 6.19 -2.90 3.22
CA SER A 63 6.80 -1.58 3.23
C SER A 63 7.77 -1.43 4.39
N ARG A 64 9.06 -1.39 4.11
CA ARG A 64 10.05 -1.08 5.13
C ARG A 64 9.83 0.33 5.72
N PRO A 65 9.69 1.41 4.91
CA PRO A 65 9.56 2.78 5.45
C PRO A 65 8.33 3.02 6.33
N LEU A 66 7.25 2.23 6.13
CA LEU A 66 6.04 2.40 6.94
C LEU A 66 6.05 1.52 8.19
N LEU A 67 6.62 0.33 8.13
CA LEU A 67 6.48 -0.67 9.18
C LEU A 67 7.68 -0.73 10.14
N GLU A 68 8.88 -0.31 9.71
CA GLU A 68 10.10 -0.40 10.55
C GLU A 68 10.03 0.43 11.84
N LEU A 69 9.20 1.49 11.86
CA LEU A 69 9.00 2.38 13.01
C LEU A 69 7.75 2.05 13.83
N LEU A 70 6.96 1.06 13.40
CA LEU A 70 5.74 0.64 14.07
C LEU A 70 5.99 -0.59 14.95
N PRO A 71 5.10 -0.88 15.91
CA PRO A 71 5.14 -2.12 16.66
C PRO A 71 5.14 -3.34 15.73
N GLN A 72 5.77 -4.43 16.16
CA GLN A 72 5.83 -5.69 15.39
C GLN A 72 4.46 -6.19 14.94
N THR A 73 3.42 -5.95 15.74
CA THR A 73 2.02 -6.29 15.43
C THR A 73 1.53 -5.68 14.12
N ALA A 74 2.05 -4.52 13.72
CA ALA A 74 1.74 -3.92 12.42
C ALA A 74 2.31 -4.74 11.25
N THR A 75 3.54 -5.25 11.41
CA THR A 75 4.17 -6.17 10.45
C THR A 75 3.40 -7.49 10.38
N GLU A 76 3.04 -8.05 11.53
CA GLU A 76 2.28 -9.30 11.63
C GLU A 76 0.91 -9.20 10.96
N SER A 77 0.16 -8.13 11.27
CA SER A 77 -1.12 -7.83 10.63
C SER A 77 -1.01 -7.69 9.12
N THR A 78 -0.03 -6.92 8.66
CA THR A 78 0.20 -6.71 7.22
C THR A 78 0.61 -7.99 6.52
N LEU A 79 1.53 -8.76 7.10
CA LEU A 79 1.96 -10.04 6.52
C LEU A 79 0.79 -11.00 6.38
N CYS A 80 -0.03 -11.17 7.43
CA CYS A 80 -1.22 -12.01 7.36
C CYS A 80 -2.20 -11.55 6.28
N HIS A 81 -2.43 -10.23 6.15
CA HIS A 81 -3.27 -9.68 5.10
C HIS A 81 -2.81 -10.11 3.70
N GLU A 82 -1.53 -9.93 3.39
CA GLU A 82 -0.96 -10.30 2.10
C GLU A 82 -0.91 -11.82 1.90
N MET A 83 -0.75 -12.58 2.99
CA MET A 83 -0.84 -14.06 2.94
C MET A 83 -2.26 -14.54 2.63
N ILE A 84 -3.31 -13.83 3.04
CA ILE A 84 -4.70 -14.16 2.63
C ILE A 84 -4.84 -13.99 1.13
N HIS A 85 -4.34 -12.90 0.53
CA HIS A 85 -4.35 -12.72 -0.91
C HIS A 85 -3.60 -13.84 -1.65
N ALA A 86 -2.41 -14.20 -1.17
CA ALA A 86 -1.64 -15.30 -1.73
C ALA A 86 -2.39 -16.63 -1.63
N TRP A 87 -3.05 -16.91 -0.52
CA TRP A 87 -3.83 -18.13 -0.32
C TRP A 87 -5.05 -18.20 -1.24
N ILE A 88 -5.78 -17.10 -1.43
CA ILE A 88 -6.91 -17.01 -2.36
C ILE A 88 -6.46 -17.30 -3.79
N ASP A 89 -5.36 -16.68 -4.23
CA ASP A 89 -4.84 -16.84 -5.60
C ASP A 89 -4.20 -18.20 -5.83
N LEU A 90 -3.38 -18.71 -4.90
CA LEU A 90 -2.56 -19.90 -5.12
C LEU A 90 -3.25 -21.20 -4.70
N VAL A 91 -4.08 -21.16 -3.67
CA VAL A 91 -4.70 -22.35 -3.08
C VAL A 91 -6.15 -22.49 -3.54
N LEU A 92 -6.95 -21.42 -3.40
CA LEU A 92 -8.35 -21.45 -3.87
C LEU A 92 -8.48 -21.23 -5.38
N GLN A 93 -7.47 -20.60 -6.00
CA GLN A 93 -7.46 -20.25 -7.43
C GLN A 93 -8.67 -19.40 -7.85
N VAL A 94 -9.12 -18.52 -6.96
CA VAL A 94 -10.25 -17.61 -7.16
C VAL A 94 -9.74 -16.20 -7.39
N LYS A 95 -10.33 -15.48 -8.34
CA LYS A 95 -10.01 -14.08 -8.59
C LYS A 95 -10.88 -13.19 -7.72
N GLU A 96 -10.41 -12.86 -6.54
CA GLU A 96 -11.06 -11.88 -5.67
C GLU A 96 -10.01 -11.00 -4.97
N SER A 97 -10.43 -9.79 -4.59
CA SER A 97 -9.63 -8.90 -3.75
C SER A 97 -10.02 -9.10 -2.28
N HIS A 98 -10.90 -8.25 -1.75
CA HIS A 98 -11.42 -8.39 -0.39
C HIS A 98 -12.87 -8.93 -0.42
N GLY A 99 -13.06 -10.08 -1.07
CA GLY A 99 -14.35 -10.75 -1.20
C GLY A 99 -14.66 -11.69 -0.02
N PRO A 100 -15.66 -12.59 -0.19
CA PRO A 100 -16.12 -13.47 0.88
C PRO A 100 -15.03 -14.36 1.47
N ASN A 101 -14.15 -14.93 0.62
CA ASN A 101 -13.06 -15.79 1.10
C ASN A 101 -12.04 -15.01 1.93
N PHE A 102 -11.72 -13.76 1.51
CA PHE A 102 -10.86 -12.88 2.29
C PHE A 102 -11.45 -12.61 3.66
N HIS A 103 -12.71 -12.17 3.72
CA HIS A 103 -13.39 -11.85 4.97
C HIS A 103 -13.51 -13.05 5.90
N ALA A 104 -13.85 -14.22 5.36
CA ALA A 104 -13.94 -15.46 6.15
C ALA A 104 -12.59 -15.84 6.77
N ARG A 105 -11.51 -15.80 5.97
CA ARG A 105 -10.15 -16.12 6.46
C ARG A 105 -9.67 -15.09 7.46
N MET A 106 -9.88 -13.81 7.20
CA MET A 106 -9.56 -12.70 8.10
C MET A 106 -10.26 -12.87 9.47
N ALA A 107 -11.56 -13.16 9.45
CA ALA A 107 -12.33 -13.39 10.67
C ALA A 107 -11.81 -14.61 11.46
N ALA A 108 -11.49 -15.71 10.77
CA ALA A 108 -10.93 -16.91 11.40
C ALA A 108 -9.57 -16.64 12.06
N ILE A 109 -8.68 -15.88 11.41
CA ILE A 109 -7.38 -15.49 11.98
C ILE A 109 -7.59 -14.59 13.22
N ASN A 110 -8.45 -13.59 13.12
CA ASN A 110 -8.73 -12.66 14.21
C ASN A 110 -9.39 -13.35 15.42
N ALA A 111 -10.17 -14.41 15.20
CA ALA A 111 -10.77 -15.22 16.27
C ALA A 111 -9.76 -16.17 16.94
N ALA A 112 -8.75 -16.63 16.21
CA ALA A 112 -7.76 -17.59 16.69
C ALA A 112 -6.68 -16.96 17.60
N GLN A 113 -6.54 -15.64 17.61
CA GLN A 113 -5.52 -14.92 18.37
C GLN A 113 -5.97 -13.49 18.70
N ASN A 114 -5.28 -12.84 19.67
CA ASN A 114 -5.58 -11.47 20.13
C ASN A 114 -4.35 -10.54 20.11
N GLN A 115 -3.23 -10.98 19.54
CA GLN A 115 -1.97 -10.22 19.53
C GLN A 115 -1.97 -9.10 18.49
N PHE A 116 -2.62 -9.32 17.35
CA PHE A 116 -2.76 -8.34 16.27
C PHE A 116 -4.14 -8.51 15.60
N GLN A 117 -4.53 -7.50 14.82
CA GLN A 117 -5.81 -7.52 14.08
C GLN A 117 -5.54 -7.41 12.58
N VAL A 118 -5.95 -8.40 11.81
CA VAL A 118 -5.98 -8.31 10.36
C VAL A 118 -7.19 -7.48 9.95
N SER A 119 -7.01 -6.52 9.03
CA SER A 119 -8.07 -5.64 8.53
C SER A 119 -7.91 -5.39 7.04
N VAL A 120 -9.01 -5.01 6.38
CA VAL A 120 -9.00 -4.68 4.94
C VAL A 120 -8.23 -3.38 4.68
N ARG A 121 -8.22 -2.43 5.63
CA ARG A 121 -7.52 -1.15 5.50
C ARG A 121 -6.65 -0.91 6.72
N HIS A 122 -5.39 -0.70 6.48
CA HIS A 122 -4.47 -0.30 7.54
C HIS A 122 -4.69 1.19 7.89
N GLN A 123 -4.77 1.48 9.19
CA GLN A 123 -4.83 2.84 9.72
C GLN A 123 -3.45 3.29 10.21
N PHE A 124 -2.38 2.84 9.55
CA PHE A 124 -1.04 3.26 9.94
C PHE A 124 -0.82 4.73 9.57
N PRO A 125 -0.12 5.50 10.44
CA PRO A 125 0.26 6.86 10.11
C PRO A 125 1.21 6.84 8.91
N VAL A 126 0.72 7.30 7.77
CA VAL A 126 1.56 7.48 6.58
C VAL A 126 2.37 8.77 6.78
N PRO A 127 3.70 8.72 6.79
CA PRO A 127 4.52 9.92 6.89
C PRO A 127 4.13 10.90 5.78
N LYS A 128 3.69 12.10 6.15
CA LYS A 128 3.40 13.15 5.19
C LYS A 128 4.72 13.58 4.56
N THR A 129 4.90 13.31 3.29
CA THR A 129 6.04 13.85 2.54
C THR A 129 5.83 15.37 2.39
N PRO A 130 6.74 16.22 2.83
CA PRO A 130 6.63 17.66 2.63
C PRO A 130 6.41 17.97 1.15
N PRO A 131 5.58 18.96 0.83
CA PRO A 131 5.37 19.34 -0.56
C PRO A 131 6.67 19.88 -1.15
N ARG A 132 6.93 19.60 -2.42
CA ARG A 132 8.01 20.25 -3.18
C ARG A 132 7.55 21.56 -3.81
N TRP A 133 6.23 21.70 -3.97
CA TRP A 133 5.60 22.83 -4.64
C TRP A 133 4.31 23.20 -3.95
N TRP A 134 4.07 24.50 -3.86
CA TRP A 134 2.77 25.06 -3.59
C TRP A 134 2.12 25.46 -4.91
N ALA A 135 0.98 24.86 -5.24
CA ALA A 135 0.15 25.29 -6.35
C ALA A 135 -0.77 26.40 -5.86
N VAL A 136 -0.57 27.62 -6.34
CA VAL A 136 -1.30 28.82 -5.94
C VAL A 136 -2.27 29.21 -7.05
N CYS A 137 -3.54 29.35 -6.73
CA CYS A 137 -4.53 29.86 -7.68
C CYS A 137 -4.36 31.37 -7.82
N PRO A 138 -4.10 31.89 -9.04
CA PRO A 138 -3.92 33.34 -9.23
C PRO A 138 -5.22 34.14 -9.01
N ARG A 139 -6.37 33.45 -8.99
CA ARG A 139 -7.68 34.10 -8.86
C ARG A 139 -8.19 34.18 -7.42
N CYS A 140 -8.04 33.11 -6.63
CA CYS A 140 -8.57 33.09 -5.25
C CYS A 140 -7.48 32.89 -4.19
N GLY A 141 -6.23 32.79 -4.56
CA GLY A 141 -5.12 32.59 -3.63
C GLY A 141 -5.06 31.20 -2.97
N LEU A 142 -5.97 30.26 -3.31
CA LEU A 142 -5.94 28.91 -2.76
C LEU A 142 -4.57 28.27 -2.99
N ARG A 143 -3.94 27.81 -1.91
CA ARG A 143 -2.67 27.09 -1.92
C ARG A 143 -2.93 25.60 -1.70
N SER A 144 -2.37 24.76 -2.56
CA SER A 144 -2.46 23.30 -2.46
C SER A 144 -1.09 22.65 -2.55
N PRO A 145 -0.79 21.63 -1.72
CA PRO A 145 0.52 20.97 -1.73
C PRO A 145 0.64 20.01 -2.90
N TYR A 146 1.76 20.05 -3.61
CA TYR A 146 2.09 19.16 -4.73
C TYR A 146 3.51 18.61 -4.62
N GLN A 147 3.70 17.36 -5.08
CA GLN A 147 5.03 16.73 -5.20
C GLN A 147 5.71 17.00 -6.54
N ARG A 148 4.93 17.39 -7.55
CA ARG A 148 5.40 17.73 -8.89
C ARG A 148 4.49 18.80 -9.49
N ARG A 149 5.06 19.63 -10.38
CA ARG A 149 4.23 20.56 -11.17
C ARG A 149 3.38 19.77 -12.15
N VAL A 150 2.09 20.04 -12.18
CA VAL A 150 1.14 19.41 -13.11
C VAL A 150 0.75 20.45 -14.15
N HIS A 151 1.15 20.22 -15.37
CA HIS A 151 0.86 21.14 -16.48
C HIS A 151 -0.67 21.28 -16.65
N ARG A 152 -1.15 22.53 -16.75
CA ARG A 152 -2.56 22.88 -16.92
C ARG A 152 -3.52 22.46 -15.80
N ALA A 153 -3.02 22.09 -14.63
CA ALA A 153 -3.89 21.90 -13.46
C ALA A 153 -4.51 23.26 -13.06
N ALA A 154 -5.82 23.29 -12.85
CA ALA A 154 -6.59 24.50 -12.54
C ALA A 154 -7.36 24.35 -11.21
N CYS A 155 -7.62 25.49 -10.57
CA CYS A 155 -8.38 25.55 -9.35
C CYS A 155 -9.85 25.20 -9.62
N ARG A 156 -10.29 24.04 -9.11
CA ARG A 156 -11.65 23.56 -9.29
C ARG A 156 -12.69 24.54 -8.74
N GLN A 157 -12.48 25.10 -7.56
CA GLN A 157 -13.41 26.05 -6.96
C GLN A 157 -13.66 27.29 -7.84
N CYS A 158 -12.60 27.81 -8.47
CA CYS A 158 -12.74 28.95 -9.37
C CYS A 158 -13.39 28.54 -10.70
N CYS A 159 -13.07 27.36 -11.22
CA CYS A 159 -13.72 26.82 -12.42
C CYS A 159 -15.21 26.59 -12.17
N ASP A 160 -15.58 25.98 -11.05
CA ASP A 160 -16.99 25.75 -10.68
C ASP A 160 -17.73 27.07 -10.51
N ARG A 161 -17.15 28.03 -9.77
CA ARG A 161 -17.82 29.32 -9.44
C ARG A 161 -17.99 30.26 -10.63
N HIS A 162 -17.02 30.26 -11.55
CA HIS A 162 -16.97 31.32 -12.58
C HIS A 162 -17.10 30.81 -14.00
N TYR A 163 -17.00 29.48 -14.22
CA TYR A 163 -16.96 28.88 -15.56
C TYR A 163 -17.80 27.60 -15.66
N GLY A 164 -18.81 27.47 -14.79
CA GLY A 164 -19.75 26.34 -14.81
C GLY A 164 -19.07 24.97 -14.69
N GLY A 165 -17.96 24.88 -13.95
CA GLY A 165 -17.19 23.65 -13.79
C GLY A 165 -16.20 23.35 -14.92
N SER A 166 -16.20 24.14 -15.99
CA SER A 166 -15.27 23.97 -17.11
C SER A 166 -13.89 24.51 -16.80
N TRP A 167 -12.86 23.82 -17.30
CA TRP A 167 -11.48 24.29 -17.19
C TRP A 167 -11.30 25.66 -17.86
N HIS A 168 -10.59 26.57 -17.17
CA HIS A 168 -10.27 27.89 -17.72
C HIS A 168 -8.83 28.29 -17.41
N ALA A 169 -8.16 28.91 -18.38
CA ALA A 169 -6.76 29.29 -18.29
C ALA A 169 -6.45 30.24 -17.10
N SER A 170 -7.37 31.15 -16.76
CA SER A 170 -7.19 32.07 -15.63
C SER A 170 -7.24 31.40 -14.24
N CYS A 171 -7.63 30.12 -14.20
CA CYS A 171 -7.66 29.32 -12.98
C CYS A 171 -6.47 28.36 -12.87
N VAL A 172 -5.56 28.34 -13.85
CA VAL A 172 -4.38 27.48 -13.86
C VAL A 172 -3.45 27.89 -12.71
N PHE A 173 -2.99 26.90 -11.96
CA PHE A 173 -2.11 27.13 -10.82
C PHE A 173 -0.74 27.65 -11.25
N VAL A 174 -0.24 28.63 -10.49
CA VAL A 174 1.16 29.04 -10.47
C VAL A 174 1.86 28.21 -9.40
N TYR A 175 3.04 27.64 -9.71
CA TYR A 175 3.77 26.79 -8.79
C TYR A 175 4.94 27.54 -8.17
N GLU A 176 4.92 27.65 -6.84
CA GLU A 176 5.99 28.18 -6.01
C GLU A 176 6.77 27.01 -5.39
N PRO A 177 8.11 27.04 -5.34
CA PRO A 177 8.86 26.06 -4.58
C PRO A 177 8.42 26.09 -3.10
N ALA A 178 8.16 24.92 -2.51
CA ALA A 178 8.06 24.85 -1.07
C ALA A 178 9.48 25.00 -0.52
N SER A 179 9.74 26.06 0.25
CA SER A 179 11.03 26.20 0.93
C SER A 179 11.27 24.95 1.78
N PRO A 180 12.49 24.38 1.79
CA PRO A 180 12.83 23.38 2.80
C PRO A 180 12.66 24.07 4.16
N GLU A 181 11.82 23.49 5.02
CA GLU A 181 11.79 23.91 6.42
C GLU A 181 13.21 23.75 6.97
N ALA A 182 13.73 24.81 7.54
CA ALA A 182 15.07 24.90 8.12
C ALA A 182 15.18 24.02 9.37
#